data_d07925e6a633c7703856ebc6545e815b
#
_entry.id   d07925e6a633c7703856ebc6545e815b
#
_cell.length_a   1.000
_cell.length_b   1.000
_cell.length_c   1.000
_cell.angle_alpha   90.00
_cell.angle_beta   90.00
_cell.angle_gamma   90.00
#
_symmetry.space_group_name_H-M   'P 1'
#
loop_
_entity.id
_entity.type
_entity.pdbx_description
1 polymer ?
#
loop_
_entity_poly.entity_id
_entity_poly.type
_entity_poly.pdbx_seq_one_letter_code
_entity_poly.pdbx_strand_id
1 'polypeptide(L)'
;MLKFKEIQRLNEAGLSLNGKAYPKFNNVIIAAGGAGSGKGFVLNNVLLFKGKTFDVDALKTNILRFGSKEESRIWQEYKKYAEIENEKGNHIKTNLNDLDLKDPVDVGTLHMFTDYMGYDDKFKELFFKVASETKNKPNVIFDVTLKKIESLTGKIKNYIETGEYDKKNVHLVWILNSFDIALKQNEQRARTVDVEIMLETHEGAALTMREILENSENYRGVIDGDIWIVPNQVKVDSSAIQNNGNEIEWKGKKYNRNAETKKKNMVIDRYSAICIKKSGKPAMKYEEIEKSLIEKIRKYVPEDVADKF
;
A
#
# COMPACT_ATOMS: atom_id res chain seq x y z
N MET A 1 -7.20 -28.83 4.37
CA MET A 1 -6.66 -28.02 5.46
C MET A 1 -5.15 -28.22 5.46
N LEU A 2 -4.35 -27.24 5.02
CA LEU A 2 -2.89 -27.32 5.06
C LEU A 2 -2.47 -27.46 6.51
N LYS A 3 -1.60 -28.44 6.82
CA LYS A 3 -1.10 -28.64 8.17
C LYS A 3 -0.26 -27.43 8.59
N PHE A 4 -0.28 -27.06 9.86
CA PHE A 4 0.46 -25.93 10.44
C PHE A 4 1.93 -25.85 9.99
N LYS A 5 2.59 -27.00 9.78
CA LYS A 5 3.94 -27.12 9.24
C LYS A 5 4.09 -26.66 7.78
N GLU A 6 3.04 -26.73 6.96
CA GLU A 6 3.06 -26.25 5.58
C GLU A 6 2.88 -24.74 5.53
N ILE A 7 2.09 -24.19 6.47
CA ILE A 7 1.94 -22.74 6.67
C ILE A 7 3.26 -22.14 7.21
N GLN A 8 3.94 -22.82 8.12
CA GLN A 8 5.27 -22.43 8.59
C GLN A 8 6.30 -22.43 7.44
N ARG A 9 6.31 -23.45 6.58
CA ARG A 9 7.20 -23.48 5.41
C ARG A 9 6.94 -22.37 4.41
N LEU A 10 5.68 -21.95 4.23
CA LEU A 10 5.33 -20.78 3.43
C LEU A 10 5.79 -19.48 4.11
N ASN A 11 5.72 -19.39 5.44
CA ASN A 11 6.22 -18.24 6.21
C ASN A 11 7.76 -18.20 6.26
N GLU A 12 8.44 -19.34 6.24
CA GLU A 12 9.90 -19.42 6.25
C GLU A 12 10.51 -19.19 4.85
N ALA A 13 9.77 -19.53 3.80
CA ALA A 13 10.26 -19.41 2.42
C ALA A 13 10.04 -18.03 1.79
N GLY A 14 9.11 -17.19 2.31
CA GLY A 14 8.70 -15.95 1.68
C GLY A 14 8.11 -16.16 0.28
N LEU A 15 7.69 -15.10 -0.37
CA LEU A 15 7.47 -15.13 -1.81
C LEU A 15 8.82 -15.20 -2.50
N SER A 16 8.98 -16.16 -3.39
CA SER A 16 10.27 -16.44 -3.98
C SER A 16 10.23 -16.31 -5.51
N LEU A 17 11.28 -15.77 -6.07
CA LEU A 17 11.49 -15.73 -7.50
C LEU A 17 11.86 -17.15 -7.98
N ASN A 18 10.96 -17.82 -8.70
CA ASN A 18 11.18 -19.20 -9.19
C ASN A 18 11.64 -20.20 -8.10
N GLY A 19 11.06 -20.11 -6.89
CA GLY A 19 11.40 -21.00 -5.77
C GLY A 19 12.67 -20.60 -5.01
N LYS A 20 13.29 -19.47 -5.32
CA LYS A 20 14.47 -18.93 -4.62
C LYS A 20 14.11 -17.59 -3.98
N ALA A 21 14.70 -17.27 -2.84
CA ALA A 21 14.57 -15.96 -2.21
C ALA A 21 14.94 -14.84 -3.20
N TYR A 22 14.29 -13.69 -3.07
CA TYR A 22 14.63 -12.52 -3.88
C TYR A 22 16.11 -12.19 -3.74
N PRO A 23 16.78 -11.82 -4.84
CA PRO A 23 18.17 -11.38 -4.78
C PRO A 23 18.35 -10.21 -3.81
N LYS A 24 19.52 -10.13 -3.20
CA LYS A 24 19.83 -9.11 -2.20
C LYS A 24 19.89 -7.68 -2.75
N PHE A 25 20.05 -7.54 -4.07
CA PHE A 25 20.23 -6.28 -4.77
C PHE A 25 19.47 -6.23 -6.10
N ASN A 26 19.33 -5.04 -6.65
CA ASN A 26 18.81 -4.74 -7.99
C ASN A 26 17.31 -5.03 -8.19
N ASN A 27 16.51 -5.17 -7.12
CA ASN A 27 15.09 -5.43 -7.24
C ASN A 27 14.25 -4.27 -6.73
N VAL A 28 13.09 -4.10 -7.33
CA VAL A 28 12.06 -3.15 -6.92
C VAL A 28 10.77 -3.92 -6.66
N ILE A 29 10.15 -3.68 -5.52
CA ILE A 29 8.78 -4.15 -5.24
C ILE A 29 7.86 -2.93 -5.15
N ILE A 30 6.78 -2.97 -5.91
CA ILE A 30 5.65 -2.07 -5.80
C ILE A 30 4.58 -2.82 -4.99
N ALA A 31 4.46 -2.47 -3.70
CA ALA A 31 3.44 -3.03 -2.82
C ALA A 31 2.19 -2.15 -2.90
N ALA A 32 1.19 -2.65 -3.61
CA ALA A 32 -0.06 -1.95 -3.89
C ALA A 32 -1.21 -2.49 -3.01
N GLY A 33 -2.17 -1.63 -2.69
CA GLY A 33 -3.36 -2.00 -1.92
C GLY A 33 -3.92 -0.83 -1.12
N GLY A 34 -5.21 -0.86 -0.83
CA GLY A 34 -5.90 0.19 -0.10
C GLY A 34 -5.30 0.49 1.28
N ALA A 35 -5.67 1.62 1.86
CA ALA A 35 -5.27 1.96 3.22
C ALA A 35 -5.77 0.88 4.19
N GLY A 36 -4.92 0.43 5.12
CA GLY A 36 -5.28 -0.65 6.05
C GLY A 36 -5.26 -2.07 5.46
N SER A 37 -4.81 -2.28 4.19
CA SER A 37 -4.74 -3.63 3.60
C SER A 37 -3.66 -4.55 4.20
N GLY A 38 -2.79 -4.00 5.06
CA GLY A 38 -1.74 -4.77 5.73
C GLY A 38 -0.48 -4.96 4.89
N LYS A 39 -0.18 -4.04 3.98
CA LYS A 39 1.04 -4.05 3.15
C LYS A 39 2.31 -4.29 3.96
N GLY A 40 2.51 -3.52 5.03
CA GLY A 40 3.68 -3.68 5.91
C GLY A 40 3.79 -5.07 6.52
N PHE A 41 2.66 -5.70 6.91
CA PHE A 41 2.66 -7.08 7.39
C PHE A 41 3.12 -8.06 6.31
N VAL A 42 2.57 -7.96 5.11
CA VAL A 42 2.90 -8.84 3.98
C VAL A 42 4.37 -8.67 3.58
N LEU A 43 4.86 -7.43 3.48
CA LEU A 43 6.26 -7.14 3.16
C LEU A 43 7.23 -7.79 4.15
N ASN A 44 6.95 -7.68 5.45
CA ASN A 44 7.85 -8.14 6.49
C ASN A 44 7.73 -9.64 6.82
N ASN A 45 6.54 -10.24 6.67
CA ASN A 45 6.27 -11.59 7.16
C ASN A 45 5.98 -12.60 6.04
N VAL A 46 5.58 -12.14 4.85
CA VAL A 46 5.27 -13.03 3.72
C VAL A 46 6.32 -12.94 2.63
N LEU A 47 6.66 -11.72 2.21
CA LEU A 47 7.69 -11.50 1.19
C LEU A 47 9.10 -11.66 1.73
N LEU A 48 9.32 -11.29 2.99
CA LEU A 48 10.66 -11.24 3.62
C LEU A 48 11.66 -10.43 2.79
N PHE A 49 11.15 -9.46 2.03
CA PHE A 49 11.96 -8.65 1.13
C PHE A 49 12.55 -7.47 1.90
N LYS A 50 13.86 -7.35 1.85
CA LYS A 50 14.59 -6.27 2.50
C LYS A 50 15.05 -5.25 1.48
N GLY A 51 14.66 -4.00 1.67
CA GLY A 51 15.02 -2.90 0.78
C GLY A 51 14.75 -1.54 1.41
N LYS A 52 15.14 -0.48 0.71
CA LYS A 52 14.76 0.88 1.07
C LYS A 52 13.27 1.06 0.82
N THR A 53 12.49 1.27 1.85
CA THR A 53 11.06 1.55 1.75
C THR A 53 10.83 3.04 1.54
N PHE A 54 10.06 3.37 0.52
CA PHE A 54 9.47 4.67 0.32
C PHE A 54 8.02 4.63 0.78
N ASP A 55 7.79 5.19 1.96
CA ASP A 55 6.50 5.27 2.63
C ASP A 55 6.27 6.73 3.06
N VAL A 56 5.25 7.36 2.49
CA VAL A 56 4.86 8.75 2.80
C VAL A 56 4.44 8.89 4.27
N ASP A 57 3.91 7.84 4.87
CA ASP A 57 3.48 7.85 6.26
C ASP A 57 4.67 7.91 7.23
N ALA A 58 5.75 7.21 6.90
CA ALA A 58 7.01 7.32 7.64
C ALA A 58 7.60 8.74 7.52
N LEU A 59 7.48 9.36 6.35
CA LEU A 59 7.92 10.74 6.14
C LEU A 59 7.15 11.71 7.02
N LYS A 60 5.82 11.61 7.10
CA LYS A 60 4.99 12.45 7.97
C LYS A 60 5.37 12.32 9.44
N THR A 61 5.57 11.09 9.91
CA THR A 61 6.03 10.84 11.29
C THR A 61 7.39 11.50 11.56
N ASN A 62 8.30 11.44 10.59
CA ASN A 62 9.61 12.09 10.71
C ASN A 62 9.50 13.62 10.70
N ILE A 63 8.61 14.20 9.91
CA ILE A 63 8.34 15.64 9.88
C ILE A 63 7.90 16.11 11.28
N LEU A 64 6.95 15.43 11.92
CA LEU A 64 6.55 15.76 13.29
C LEU A 64 7.71 15.60 14.26
N ARG A 65 8.44 14.50 14.19
CA ARG A 65 9.55 14.23 15.12
C ARG A 65 10.68 15.26 15.01
N PHE A 66 11.08 15.65 13.81
CA PHE A 66 12.17 16.59 13.59
C PHE A 66 11.70 18.04 13.59
N GLY A 67 10.43 18.29 13.25
CA GLY A 67 9.80 19.59 13.29
C GLY A 67 9.34 20.03 14.69
N SER A 68 9.35 19.13 15.69
CA SER A 68 8.92 19.43 17.06
C SER A 68 9.74 20.51 17.77
N LYS A 69 10.96 20.77 17.31
CA LYS A 69 11.78 21.87 17.81
C LYS A 69 11.35 23.17 17.12
N GLU A 70 10.82 24.12 17.89
CA GLU A 70 10.24 25.38 17.39
C GLU A 70 11.16 26.21 16.49
N GLU A 71 12.46 26.12 16.64
CA GLU A 71 13.42 26.82 15.79
C GLU A 71 13.89 26.00 14.58
N SER A 72 13.39 24.77 14.42
CA SER A 72 13.75 23.95 13.28
C SER A 72 13.26 24.57 11.96
N ARG A 73 13.99 24.35 10.86
CA ARG A 73 13.57 24.81 9.54
C ARG A 73 12.20 24.23 9.16
N ILE A 74 11.92 22.98 9.52
CA ILE A 74 10.62 22.32 9.24
C ILE A 74 9.50 23.05 9.97
N TRP A 75 9.69 23.41 11.24
CA TRP A 75 8.70 24.15 12.02
C TRP A 75 8.41 25.52 11.42
N GLN A 76 9.45 26.27 11.04
CA GLN A 76 9.30 27.59 10.42
C GLN A 76 8.58 27.51 9.07
N GLU A 77 8.90 26.52 8.24
CA GLU A 77 8.21 26.32 6.96
C GLU A 77 6.75 25.91 7.16
N TYR A 78 6.46 25.05 8.18
CA TYR A 78 5.09 24.70 8.52
C TYR A 78 4.28 25.90 8.97
N LYS A 79 4.84 26.76 9.82
CA LYS A 79 4.16 27.98 10.28
C LYS A 79 3.79 28.88 9.11
N LYS A 80 4.70 29.13 8.18
CA LYS A 80 4.42 29.91 6.96
C LYS A 80 3.33 29.26 6.11
N TYR A 81 3.41 27.94 5.92
CA TYR A 81 2.40 27.19 5.19
C TYR A 81 1.03 27.34 5.84
N ALA A 82 0.94 27.18 7.16
CA ALA A 82 -0.31 27.29 7.90
C ALA A 82 -0.91 28.72 7.85
N GLU A 83 -0.07 29.75 7.89
CA GLU A 83 -0.49 31.14 7.70
C GLU A 83 -1.12 31.34 6.32
N ILE A 84 -0.48 30.86 5.25
CA ILE A 84 -1.00 30.93 3.87
C ILE A 84 -2.32 30.18 3.73
N GLU A 85 -2.43 28.97 4.29
CA GLU A 85 -3.66 28.16 4.20
C GLU A 85 -4.82 28.77 4.98
N ASN A 86 -4.53 29.38 6.15
CA ASN A 86 -5.56 30.08 6.93
C ASN A 86 -6.04 31.39 6.24
N GLU A 87 -5.16 32.09 5.55
CA GLU A 87 -5.56 33.23 4.70
C GLU A 87 -6.49 32.82 3.57
N LYS A 88 -6.34 31.58 3.05
CA LYS A 88 -7.27 30.98 2.08
C LYS A 88 -8.57 30.45 2.69
N GLY A 89 -8.72 30.48 4.01
CA GLY A 89 -9.91 30.02 4.73
C GLY A 89 -9.89 28.53 5.15
N ASN A 90 -8.74 27.86 5.13
CA ASN A 90 -8.65 26.42 5.43
C ASN A 90 -8.60 26.07 6.94
N HIS A 91 -8.55 27.06 7.84
CA HIS A 91 -8.62 26.90 9.30
C HIS A 91 -7.78 25.77 9.89
N ILE A 92 -6.51 25.65 9.48
CA ILE A 92 -5.58 24.63 10.00
C ILE A 92 -4.81 25.12 11.23
N LYS A 93 -4.35 24.19 12.06
CA LYS A 93 -3.51 24.50 13.23
C LYS A 93 -2.21 25.14 12.79
N THR A 94 -1.80 26.23 13.45
CA THR A 94 -0.60 26.99 13.09
C THR A 94 0.69 26.45 13.72
N ASN A 95 0.57 25.62 14.76
CA ASN A 95 1.72 25.00 15.40
C ASN A 95 1.79 23.51 15.04
N LEU A 96 2.92 23.10 14.48
CA LEU A 96 3.17 21.70 14.07
C LEU A 96 3.05 20.72 15.25
N ASN A 97 3.37 21.18 16.49
CA ASN A 97 3.29 20.35 17.68
C ASN A 97 1.85 20.07 18.15
N ASP A 98 0.88 20.82 17.66
CA ASP A 98 -0.53 20.65 18.00
C ASP A 98 -1.24 19.65 17.08
N LEU A 99 -0.55 19.15 16.05
CA LEU A 99 -1.11 18.15 15.13
C LEU A 99 -1.16 16.76 15.78
N ASP A 100 -2.31 16.12 15.70
CA ASP A 100 -2.54 14.76 16.20
C ASP A 100 -2.70 13.78 15.03
N LEU A 101 -1.83 12.78 14.96
CA LEU A 101 -1.93 11.72 13.94
C LEU A 101 -3.18 10.82 14.10
N LYS A 102 -3.94 10.99 15.17
CA LYS A 102 -5.25 10.35 15.36
C LYS A 102 -6.41 11.15 14.77
N ASP A 103 -6.20 12.43 14.52
CA ASP A 103 -7.17 13.30 13.89
C ASP A 103 -7.01 13.26 12.36
N PRO A 104 -8.00 12.79 11.60
CA PRO A 104 -7.93 12.74 10.14
C PRO A 104 -7.68 14.10 9.47
N VAL A 105 -8.16 15.18 10.06
CA VAL A 105 -7.95 16.55 9.56
C VAL A 105 -6.48 16.94 9.67
N ASP A 106 -5.87 16.69 10.83
CA ASP A 106 -4.45 16.95 11.05
C ASP A 106 -3.56 16.08 10.15
N VAL A 107 -3.93 14.82 9.95
CA VAL A 107 -3.26 13.91 9.00
C VAL A 107 -3.36 14.44 7.57
N GLY A 108 -4.52 14.96 7.17
CA GLY A 108 -4.74 15.63 5.88
C GLY A 108 -3.88 16.87 5.72
N THR A 109 -3.85 17.73 6.74
CA THR A 109 -3.01 18.93 6.78
C THR A 109 -1.53 18.59 6.61
N LEU A 110 -1.06 17.57 7.32
CA LEU A 110 0.32 17.13 7.23
C LEU A 110 0.65 16.52 5.85
N HIS A 111 -0.33 15.90 5.21
CA HIS A 111 -0.17 15.41 3.84
C HIS A 111 0.01 16.58 2.86
N MET A 112 -0.86 17.57 2.91
CA MET A 112 -0.76 18.76 2.07
C MET A 112 0.55 19.52 2.30
N PHE A 113 0.98 19.64 3.56
CA PHE A 113 2.29 20.25 3.88
C PHE A 113 3.46 19.46 3.30
N THR A 114 3.41 18.12 3.36
CA THR A 114 4.45 17.26 2.79
C THR A 114 4.58 17.46 1.28
N ASP A 115 3.43 17.58 0.59
CA ASP A 115 3.37 17.84 -0.84
C ASP A 115 3.87 19.26 -1.18
N TYR A 116 3.47 20.26 -0.39
CA TYR A 116 3.94 21.66 -0.52
C TYR A 116 5.47 21.74 -0.43
N MET A 117 6.09 21.02 0.50
CA MET A 117 7.55 20.98 0.66
C MET A 117 8.26 20.23 -0.47
N GLY A 118 7.58 19.30 -1.15
CA GLY A 118 8.14 18.44 -2.20
C GLY A 118 9.33 17.59 -1.74
N TYR A 119 9.46 17.31 -0.44
CA TYR A 119 10.60 16.57 0.11
C TYR A 119 10.60 15.11 -0.32
N ASP A 120 9.43 14.52 -0.46
CA ASP A 120 9.30 13.11 -0.87
C ASP A 120 9.86 12.88 -2.27
N ASP A 121 9.45 13.72 -3.23
CA ASP A 121 9.91 13.62 -4.61
C ASP A 121 11.41 13.92 -4.72
N LYS A 122 11.90 15.00 -4.11
CA LYS A 122 13.33 15.36 -4.11
C LYS A 122 14.20 14.28 -3.50
N PHE A 123 13.75 13.66 -2.41
CA PHE A 123 14.49 12.58 -1.77
C PHE A 123 14.56 11.34 -2.66
N LYS A 124 13.44 10.97 -3.30
CA LYS A 124 13.40 9.85 -4.26
C LYS A 124 14.28 10.11 -5.47
N GLU A 125 14.20 11.28 -6.08
CA GLU A 125 15.03 11.67 -7.22
C GLU A 125 16.52 11.54 -6.90
N LEU A 126 16.96 12.09 -5.77
CA LEU A 126 18.35 12.00 -5.33
C LEU A 126 18.77 10.55 -5.09
N PHE A 127 17.92 9.77 -4.40
CA PHE A 127 18.21 8.36 -4.12
C PHE A 127 18.40 7.56 -5.41
N PHE A 128 17.48 7.69 -6.37
CA PHE A 128 17.54 6.93 -7.63
C PHE A 128 18.70 7.37 -8.50
N LYS A 129 19.05 8.67 -8.50
CA LYS A 129 20.24 9.17 -9.17
C LYS A 129 21.51 8.54 -8.59
N VAL A 130 21.67 8.48 -7.28
CA VAL A 130 22.82 7.83 -6.64
C VAL A 130 22.80 6.31 -6.88
N ALA A 131 21.62 5.69 -6.87
CA ALA A 131 21.48 4.26 -7.12
C ALA A 131 21.93 3.88 -8.55
N SER A 132 21.72 4.74 -9.56
CA SER A 132 22.15 4.48 -10.95
C SER A 132 23.68 4.34 -11.07
N GLU A 133 24.43 5.03 -10.23
CA GLU A 133 25.89 5.00 -10.21
C GLU A 133 26.46 3.73 -9.56
N THR A 134 25.61 2.86 -8.97
CA THR A 134 26.07 1.67 -8.24
C THR A 134 25.82 0.39 -9.03
N LYS A 135 26.81 -0.52 -9.06
CA LYS A 135 26.69 -1.84 -9.70
C LYS A 135 25.65 -2.71 -8.97
N ASN A 136 25.66 -2.70 -7.64
CA ASN A 136 24.73 -3.44 -6.78
C ASN A 136 23.73 -2.44 -6.22
N LYS A 137 22.73 -2.10 -7.02
CA LYS A 137 21.68 -1.15 -6.63
C LYS A 137 20.92 -1.67 -5.42
N PRO A 138 20.62 -0.82 -4.42
CA PRO A 138 19.83 -1.26 -3.27
C PRO A 138 18.44 -1.76 -3.73
N ASN A 139 17.91 -2.76 -3.03
CA ASN A 139 16.52 -3.12 -3.22
C ASN A 139 15.62 -1.99 -2.76
N VAL A 140 14.52 -1.78 -3.48
CA VAL A 140 13.55 -0.70 -3.24
C VAL A 140 12.16 -1.26 -3.04
N ILE A 141 11.42 -0.65 -2.12
CA ILE A 141 10.00 -0.93 -1.86
C ILE A 141 9.24 0.39 -2.02
N PHE A 142 8.32 0.44 -2.97
CA PHE A 142 7.28 1.45 -3.02
C PHE A 142 6.06 0.92 -2.24
N ASP A 143 5.80 1.46 -1.05
CA ASP A 143 4.56 1.19 -0.30
C ASP A 143 3.52 2.23 -0.72
N VAL A 144 2.63 1.85 -1.62
CA VAL A 144 1.68 2.74 -2.27
C VAL A 144 0.27 2.16 -2.27
N THR A 145 -0.74 3.03 -2.33
CA THR A 145 -2.12 2.56 -2.54
C THR A 145 -2.35 2.13 -3.99
N LEU A 146 -1.64 2.76 -4.92
CA LEU A 146 -1.78 2.59 -6.37
C LEU A 146 -3.24 2.78 -6.84
N LYS A 147 -3.91 3.80 -6.28
CA LYS A 147 -5.32 4.10 -6.61
C LYS A 147 -5.53 4.64 -8.03
N LYS A 148 -4.45 5.01 -8.71
CA LYS A 148 -4.47 5.52 -10.09
C LYS A 148 -3.30 4.94 -10.87
N ILE A 149 -3.56 4.50 -12.09
CA ILE A 149 -2.55 3.89 -12.96
C ILE A 149 -1.45 4.89 -13.36
N GLU A 150 -1.76 6.18 -13.39
CA GLU A 150 -0.81 7.26 -13.67
C GLU A 150 0.31 7.34 -12.63
N SER A 151 0.06 6.91 -11.40
CA SER A 151 1.12 6.82 -10.38
C SER A 151 2.20 5.81 -10.79
N LEU A 152 1.80 4.72 -11.43
CA LEU A 152 2.70 3.69 -11.96
C LEU A 152 3.42 4.17 -13.21
N THR A 153 2.66 4.63 -14.20
CA THR A 153 3.17 4.99 -15.55
C THR A 153 3.89 6.34 -15.58
N GLY A 154 3.69 7.17 -14.56
CA GLY A 154 4.33 8.45 -14.37
C GLY A 154 5.48 8.39 -13.36
N LYS A 155 5.21 8.79 -12.11
CA LYS A 155 6.25 8.98 -11.08
C LYS A 155 7.09 7.72 -10.81
N ILE A 156 6.46 6.57 -10.58
CA ILE A 156 7.18 5.33 -10.27
C ILE A 156 8.06 4.90 -11.44
N LYS A 157 7.52 4.95 -12.66
CA LYS A 157 8.28 4.68 -13.88
C LYS A 157 9.52 5.56 -13.97
N ASN A 158 9.36 6.88 -13.78
CA ASN A 158 10.47 7.82 -13.86
C ASN A 158 11.57 7.51 -12.84
N TYR A 159 11.23 7.15 -11.61
CA TYR A 159 12.21 6.75 -10.59
C TYR A 159 12.96 5.47 -10.99
N ILE A 160 12.23 4.45 -11.49
CA ILE A 160 12.84 3.19 -11.94
C ILE A 160 13.80 3.44 -13.10
N GLU A 161 13.43 4.30 -14.05
CA GLU A 161 14.27 4.68 -15.20
C GLU A 161 15.48 5.50 -14.77
N THR A 162 15.30 6.50 -13.90
CA THR A 162 16.41 7.29 -13.33
C THR A 162 17.40 6.39 -12.59
N GLY A 163 16.93 5.41 -11.85
CA GLY A 163 17.77 4.45 -11.13
C GLY A 163 18.32 3.33 -12.01
N GLU A 164 17.96 3.29 -13.29
CA GLU A 164 18.40 2.25 -14.25
C GLU A 164 18.14 0.82 -13.74
N TYR A 165 16.99 0.59 -13.08
CA TYR A 165 16.59 -0.76 -12.68
C TYR A 165 16.07 -1.53 -13.89
N ASP A 166 16.51 -2.79 -14.03
CA ASP A 166 15.98 -3.70 -15.05
C ASP A 166 14.48 -3.97 -14.78
N LYS A 167 13.64 -3.76 -15.78
CA LYS A 167 12.18 -3.95 -15.68
C LYS A 167 11.80 -5.38 -15.27
N LYS A 168 12.64 -6.38 -15.60
CA LYS A 168 12.48 -7.77 -15.16
C LYS A 168 12.63 -7.97 -13.65
N ASN A 169 13.27 -7.02 -12.98
CA ASN A 169 13.46 -7.00 -11.53
C ASN A 169 12.49 -6.04 -10.83
N VAL A 170 11.51 -5.49 -11.56
CA VAL A 170 10.43 -4.67 -11.02
C VAL A 170 9.19 -5.53 -10.85
N HIS A 171 8.83 -5.81 -9.61
CA HIS A 171 7.75 -6.70 -9.22
C HIS A 171 6.56 -5.91 -8.66
N LEU A 172 5.36 -6.39 -8.92
CA LEU A 172 4.12 -5.84 -8.35
C LEU A 172 3.51 -6.84 -7.39
N VAL A 173 3.13 -6.40 -6.22
CA VAL A 173 2.42 -7.20 -5.22
C VAL A 173 1.15 -6.47 -4.82
N TRP A 174 0.01 -7.00 -5.23
CA TRP A 174 -1.29 -6.48 -4.82
C TRP A 174 -1.74 -7.16 -3.55
N ILE A 175 -1.80 -6.38 -2.46
CA ILE A 175 -2.27 -6.83 -1.15
C ILE A 175 -3.73 -6.38 -1.00
N LEU A 176 -4.62 -7.35 -0.83
CA LEU A 176 -6.02 -7.07 -0.69
C LEU A 176 -6.63 -7.71 0.56
N ASN A 177 -7.57 -7.02 1.19
CA ASN A 177 -8.38 -7.51 2.30
C ASN A 177 -9.78 -6.88 2.22
N SER A 178 -10.73 -7.43 3.00
CA SER A 178 -12.05 -6.82 3.08
C SER A 178 -11.98 -5.43 3.73
N PHE A 179 -12.87 -4.55 3.32
CA PHE A 179 -12.91 -3.18 3.82
C PHE A 179 -13.18 -3.13 5.33
N ASP A 180 -14.04 -4.01 5.87
CA ASP A 180 -14.31 -4.09 7.31
C ASP A 180 -13.04 -4.39 8.14
N ILE A 181 -12.18 -5.28 7.62
CA ILE A 181 -10.89 -5.57 8.26
C ILE A 181 -9.96 -4.36 8.16
N ALA A 182 -9.93 -3.69 7.00
CA ALA A 182 -9.11 -2.51 6.81
C ALA A 182 -9.51 -1.38 7.76
N LEU A 183 -10.81 -1.13 7.94
CA LEU A 183 -11.35 -0.14 8.89
C LEU A 183 -10.83 -0.40 10.30
N LYS A 184 -10.98 -1.64 10.77
CA LYS A 184 -10.55 -2.00 12.12
C LYS A 184 -9.04 -1.88 12.29
N GLN A 185 -8.27 -2.30 11.30
CA GLN A 185 -6.83 -2.13 11.33
C GLN A 185 -6.44 -0.65 11.36
N ASN A 186 -7.18 0.22 10.67
CA ASN A 186 -6.98 1.66 10.69
C ASN A 186 -7.19 2.26 12.10
N GLU A 187 -8.26 1.86 12.79
CA GLU A 187 -8.55 2.33 14.15
C GLU A 187 -7.48 1.93 15.18
N GLN A 188 -6.81 0.81 14.95
CA GLN A 188 -5.74 0.30 15.84
C GLN A 188 -4.37 0.92 15.58
N ARG A 189 -4.22 1.70 14.51
CA ARG A 189 -2.93 2.31 14.14
C ARG A 189 -2.63 3.53 15.00
N ALA A 190 -1.36 3.86 15.09
CA ALA A 190 -0.90 5.12 15.70
C ALA A 190 -1.38 6.35 14.91
N ARG A 191 -1.70 6.16 13.64
CA ARG A 191 -2.24 7.16 12.73
C ARG A 191 -3.49 6.60 12.05
N THR A 192 -4.57 7.35 12.07
CA THR A 192 -5.81 7.01 11.37
C THR A 192 -5.91 7.71 10.02
N VAL A 193 -6.64 7.10 9.11
CA VAL A 193 -7.00 7.66 7.80
C VAL A 193 -8.51 7.83 7.78
N ASP A 194 -9.00 8.88 7.20
CA ASP A 194 -10.42 9.10 7.02
C ASP A 194 -11.08 7.95 6.24
N VAL A 195 -12.31 7.60 6.60
CA VAL A 195 -13.03 6.44 6.05
C VAL A 195 -13.31 6.61 4.56
N GLU A 196 -13.66 7.82 4.14
CA GLU A 196 -13.93 8.11 2.73
C GLU A 196 -12.65 7.97 1.90
N ILE A 197 -11.52 8.47 2.40
CA ILE A 197 -10.21 8.30 1.79
C ILE A 197 -9.82 6.82 1.74
N MET A 198 -10.13 6.05 2.80
CA MET A 198 -9.89 4.61 2.79
C MET A 198 -10.66 3.90 1.68
N LEU A 199 -11.96 4.17 1.55
CA LEU A 199 -12.81 3.59 0.50
C LEU A 199 -12.29 3.96 -0.89
N GLU A 200 -12.01 5.25 -1.11
CA GLU A 200 -11.44 5.73 -2.37
C GLU A 200 -10.14 5.00 -2.73
N THR A 201 -9.28 4.74 -1.74
CA THR A 201 -8.03 4.01 -1.99
C THR A 201 -8.24 2.54 -2.29
N HIS A 202 -9.23 1.88 -1.69
CA HIS A 202 -9.57 0.47 -1.98
C HIS A 202 -10.20 0.33 -3.36
N GLU A 203 -11.18 1.18 -3.70
CA GLU A 203 -11.81 1.21 -5.02
C GLU A 203 -10.78 1.48 -6.12
N GLY A 204 -9.98 2.55 -5.95
CA GLY A 204 -8.98 2.92 -6.93
C GLY A 204 -7.89 1.87 -7.11
N ALA A 205 -7.41 1.26 -6.02
CA ALA A 205 -6.46 0.15 -6.10
C ALA A 205 -7.05 -1.05 -6.86
N ALA A 206 -8.32 -1.39 -6.60
CA ALA A 206 -8.99 -2.49 -7.30
C ALA A 206 -9.14 -2.20 -8.79
N LEU A 207 -9.56 -0.99 -9.18
CA LEU A 207 -9.68 -0.58 -10.58
C LEU A 207 -8.33 -0.60 -11.31
N THR A 208 -7.29 -0.08 -10.67
CA THR A 208 -5.93 -0.11 -11.24
C THR A 208 -5.42 -1.54 -11.40
N MET A 209 -5.69 -2.41 -10.42
CA MET A 209 -5.31 -3.81 -10.54
C MET A 209 -6.09 -4.52 -11.64
N ARG A 210 -7.38 -4.27 -11.76
CA ARG A 210 -8.18 -4.80 -12.86
C ARG A 210 -7.58 -4.42 -14.21
N GLU A 211 -7.27 -3.15 -14.41
CA GLU A 211 -6.62 -2.64 -15.63
C GLU A 211 -5.30 -3.37 -15.91
N ILE A 212 -4.45 -3.56 -14.89
CA ILE A 212 -3.18 -4.27 -15.03
C ILE A 212 -3.41 -5.76 -15.36
N LEU A 213 -4.41 -6.40 -14.77
CA LEU A 213 -4.73 -7.81 -15.02
C LEU A 213 -5.19 -8.04 -16.46
N GLU A 214 -6.01 -7.14 -16.99
CA GLU A 214 -6.53 -7.22 -18.37
C GLU A 214 -5.48 -6.84 -19.42
N ASN A 215 -4.64 -5.85 -19.11
CA ASN A 215 -3.75 -5.20 -20.08
C ASN A 215 -2.27 -5.27 -19.65
N SER A 216 -1.85 -6.35 -19.00
CA SER A 216 -0.51 -6.49 -18.40
C SER A 216 0.64 -6.24 -19.37
N GLU A 217 0.49 -6.58 -20.63
CA GLU A 217 1.50 -6.37 -21.68
C GLU A 217 1.81 -4.88 -21.90
N ASN A 218 0.82 -3.99 -21.72
CA ASN A 218 0.99 -2.54 -21.84
C ASN A 218 1.91 -1.96 -20.75
N TYR A 219 2.04 -2.67 -19.64
CA TYR A 219 2.81 -2.22 -18.47
C TYR A 219 4.20 -2.84 -18.35
N ARG A 220 4.60 -3.70 -19.29
CA ARG A 220 5.94 -4.34 -19.29
C ARG A 220 7.08 -3.33 -19.38
N GLY A 221 6.83 -2.16 -19.94
CA GLY A 221 7.79 -1.04 -19.93
C GLY A 221 8.12 -0.52 -18.54
N VAL A 222 7.32 -0.89 -17.51
CA VAL A 222 7.53 -0.53 -16.10
C VAL A 222 7.72 -1.78 -15.24
N ILE A 223 6.81 -2.78 -15.38
CA ILE A 223 6.77 -4.01 -14.60
C ILE A 223 6.92 -5.20 -15.54
N ASP A 224 8.14 -5.72 -15.68
CA ASP A 224 8.39 -6.99 -16.37
C ASP A 224 8.84 -8.09 -15.40
N GLY A 225 8.84 -7.81 -14.10
CA GLY A 225 9.03 -8.76 -13.01
C GLY A 225 7.79 -9.60 -12.72
N ASP A 226 7.75 -10.22 -11.55
CA ASP A 226 6.60 -10.99 -11.08
C ASP A 226 5.43 -10.07 -10.72
N ILE A 227 4.20 -10.54 -10.96
CA ILE A 227 2.97 -9.93 -10.46
C ILE A 227 2.26 -10.91 -9.53
N TRP A 228 2.04 -10.49 -8.30
CA TRP A 228 1.45 -11.30 -7.24
C TRP A 228 0.15 -10.70 -6.71
N ILE A 229 -0.83 -11.56 -6.43
CA ILE A 229 -2.01 -11.23 -5.66
C ILE A 229 -1.90 -11.89 -4.29
N VAL A 230 -1.99 -11.10 -3.22
CA VAL A 230 -1.84 -11.57 -1.83
C VAL A 230 -3.09 -11.21 -1.03
N PRO A 231 -4.07 -12.12 -0.91
CA PRO A 231 -5.19 -11.94 0.01
C PRO A 231 -4.69 -11.96 1.46
N ASN A 232 -4.74 -10.82 2.12
CA ASN A 232 -4.36 -10.66 3.52
C ASN A 232 -5.62 -10.57 4.39
N GLN A 233 -6.24 -11.72 4.67
CA GLN A 233 -7.43 -11.79 5.49
C GLN A 233 -7.08 -12.23 6.91
N VAL A 234 -7.44 -11.41 7.87
CA VAL A 234 -7.63 -11.90 9.22
C VAL A 234 -8.92 -12.71 9.22
N LYS A 235 -8.89 -13.96 9.67
CA LYS A 235 -10.10 -14.76 9.80
C LYS A 235 -10.99 -14.12 10.86
N VAL A 236 -11.98 -13.34 10.43
CA VAL A 236 -13.03 -12.86 11.30
C VAL A 236 -13.94 -14.07 11.55
N ASP A 237 -14.05 -14.48 12.80
CA ASP A 237 -15.10 -15.42 13.18
C ASP A 237 -16.45 -14.71 12.94
N SER A 238 -17.21 -15.16 11.95
CA SER A 238 -18.49 -14.55 11.59
C SER A 238 -19.49 -14.57 12.73
N SER A 239 -19.31 -15.43 13.74
CA SER A 239 -20.07 -15.44 14.97
C SER A 239 -19.71 -14.31 15.94
N ALA A 240 -18.60 -13.63 15.74
CA ALA A 240 -18.11 -12.53 16.57
C ALA A 240 -18.42 -11.14 16.00
N ILE A 241 -19.06 -11.04 14.85
CA ILE A 241 -19.57 -9.79 14.28
C ILE A 241 -20.87 -9.43 15.00
N GLN A 242 -20.73 -8.85 16.20
CA GLN A 242 -21.87 -8.18 16.83
C GLN A 242 -22.01 -6.80 16.19
N ASN A 243 -23.17 -6.55 15.62
CA ASN A 243 -23.59 -5.22 15.16
C ASN A 243 -23.75 -4.30 16.38
N ASN A 244 -22.70 -3.66 16.82
CA ASN A 244 -22.69 -2.74 17.95
C ASN A 244 -23.09 -1.30 17.57
N GLY A 245 -23.89 -1.12 16.54
CA GLY A 245 -24.46 0.19 16.18
C GLY A 245 -23.48 1.17 15.50
N ASN A 246 -22.25 0.79 15.22
CA ASN A 246 -21.27 1.62 14.53
C ASN A 246 -21.14 1.20 13.06
N GLU A 247 -22.25 1.25 12.34
CA GLU A 247 -22.24 1.09 10.89
C GLU A 247 -21.82 2.40 10.22
N ILE A 248 -20.97 2.28 9.21
CA ILE A 248 -20.63 3.37 8.31
C ILE A 248 -21.39 3.13 7.03
N GLU A 249 -22.12 4.12 6.57
CA GLU A 249 -22.78 4.08 5.29
C GLU A 249 -21.94 4.85 4.25
N TRP A 250 -21.63 4.18 3.14
CA TRP A 250 -20.94 4.76 2.00
C TRP A 250 -21.61 4.33 0.71
N LYS A 251 -21.99 5.28 -0.13
CA LYS A 251 -22.69 5.03 -1.40
C LYS A 251 -23.90 4.08 -1.22
N GLY A 252 -24.64 4.25 -0.14
CA GLY A 252 -25.83 3.43 0.19
C GLY A 252 -25.52 2.05 0.76
N LYS A 253 -24.26 1.74 1.08
CA LYS A 253 -23.82 0.46 1.64
C LYS A 253 -23.32 0.61 3.06
N LYS A 254 -23.52 -0.43 3.87
CA LYS A 254 -23.20 -0.43 5.27
C LYS A 254 -21.94 -1.26 5.54
N TYR A 255 -20.96 -0.65 6.20
CA TYR A 255 -19.72 -1.29 6.65
C TYR A 255 -19.67 -1.29 8.17
N ASN A 256 -19.24 -2.39 8.79
CA ASN A 256 -19.20 -2.53 10.24
C ASN A 256 -17.86 -2.11 10.83
N ARG A 257 -17.82 -0.99 11.55
CA ARG A 257 -16.62 -0.48 12.26
C ARG A 257 -16.08 -1.42 13.33
N ASN A 258 -16.94 -2.27 13.90
CA ASN A 258 -16.61 -3.05 15.11
C ASN A 258 -16.50 -4.56 14.88
N ALA A 259 -16.18 -4.99 13.65
CA ALA A 259 -15.86 -6.40 13.44
C ALA A 259 -14.74 -6.84 14.37
N GLU A 260 -15.01 -7.69 15.36
CA GLU A 260 -13.98 -8.17 16.28
C GLU A 260 -13.00 -9.11 15.59
N THR A 261 -11.74 -8.66 15.51
CA THR A 261 -10.64 -9.48 15.03
C THR A 261 -9.92 -10.11 16.23
N LYS A 262 -9.99 -11.42 16.39
CA LYS A 262 -9.13 -12.09 17.38
C LYS A 262 -7.70 -12.06 16.87
N LYS A 263 -6.84 -11.26 17.50
CA LYS A 263 -5.39 -11.09 17.17
C LYS A 263 -4.61 -12.40 17.00
N LYS A 264 -5.11 -13.53 17.50
CA LYS A 264 -4.44 -14.82 17.47
C LYS A 264 -4.67 -15.65 16.18
N ASN A 265 -5.57 -15.22 15.30
CA ASN A 265 -5.96 -15.99 14.11
C ASN A 265 -5.72 -15.20 12.82
N MET A 266 -4.55 -14.56 12.69
CA MET A 266 -4.10 -14.12 11.37
C MET A 266 -3.83 -15.38 10.54
N VAL A 267 -4.84 -15.87 9.87
CA VAL A 267 -4.69 -16.93 8.87
C VAL A 267 -4.48 -16.21 7.55
N ILE A 268 -3.25 -16.23 7.07
CA ILE A 268 -2.99 -16.00 5.65
C ILE A 268 -3.87 -17.03 4.94
N ASP A 269 -4.82 -16.54 4.15
CA ASP A 269 -5.77 -17.38 3.47
C ASP A 269 -5.06 -18.47 2.66
N ARG A 270 -5.79 -19.54 2.35
CA ARG A 270 -5.39 -20.67 1.51
C ARG A 270 -4.70 -20.26 0.20
N TYR A 271 -5.02 -19.08 -0.32
CA TYR A 271 -4.36 -18.41 -1.43
C TYR A 271 -3.46 -17.28 -0.90
N SER A 272 -2.48 -17.61 -0.09
CA SER A 272 -1.62 -16.62 0.57
C SER A 272 -0.82 -15.77 -0.42
N ALA A 273 -0.52 -16.31 -1.60
CA ALA A 273 0.10 -15.56 -2.68
C ALA A 273 -0.08 -16.31 -4.00
N ILE A 274 -0.58 -15.63 -5.01
CA ILE A 274 -0.79 -16.17 -6.34
C ILE A 274 0.01 -15.36 -7.33
N CYS A 275 0.92 -16.02 -8.03
CA CYS A 275 1.69 -15.39 -9.10
C CYS A 275 0.96 -15.53 -10.43
N ILE A 276 0.52 -14.42 -10.98
CA ILE A 276 -0.16 -14.34 -12.26
C ILE A 276 0.77 -14.00 -13.42
N LYS A 277 1.97 -13.51 -13.13
CA LYS A 277 3.03 -13.23 -14.11
C LYS A 277 4.38 -13.57 -13.49
N LYS A 278 5.23 -14.25 -14.23
CA LYS A 278 6.64 -14.48 -13.90
C LYS A 278 7.54 -13.50 -14.66
N SER A 279 8.65 -13.12 -14.03
CA SER A 279 9.63 -12.20 -14.61
C SER A 279 10.04 -12.58 -16.03
N GLY A 280 9.96 -11.61 -16.93
CA GLY A 280 10.29 -11.78 -18.35
C GLY A 280 9.37 -12.72 -19.13
N LYS A 281 8.25 -13.17 -18.55
CA LYS A 281 7.23 -14.01 -19.20
C LYS A 281 5.95 -13.21 -19.42
N PRO A 282 5.10 -13.61 -20.40
CA PRO A 282 3.75 -13.08 -20.48
C PRO A 282 2.98 -13.30 -19.17
N ALA A 283 2.07 -12.42 -18.87
CA ALA A 283 1.11 -12.66 -17.80
C ALA A 283 0.10 -13.74 -18.22
N MET A 284 -0.51 -14.38 -17.23
CA MET A 284 -1.72 -15.17 -17.43
C MET A 284 -2.82 -14.26 -18.00
N LYS A 285 -3.52 -14.68 -19.03
CA LYS A 285 -4.65 -13.93 -19.56
C LYS A 285 -5.74 -13.83 -18.48
N TYR A 286 -6.49 -12.74 -18.50
CA TYR A 286 -7.52 -12.54 -17.48
C TYR A 286 -8.53 -13.69 -17.43
N GLU A 287 -8.92 -14.21 -18.58
CA GLU A 287 -9.85 -15.34 -18.71
C GLU A 287 -9.28 -16.68 -18.21
N GLU A 288 -7.97 -16.77 -18.10
CA GLU A 288 -7.24 -17.96 -17.60
C GLU A 288 -7.08 -17.91 -16.09
N ILE A 289 -7.36 -16.74 -15.45
CA ILE A 289 -7.33 -16.62 -13.99
C ILE A 289 -8.44 -17.48 -13.40
N GLU A 290 -8.06 -18.35 -12.50
CA GLU A 290 -9.01 -19.28 -11.86
C GLU A 290 -10.25 -18.55 -11.32
N LYS A 291 -11.45 -19.01 -11.68
CA LYS A 291 -12.71 -18.38 -11.27
C LYS A 291 -12.84 -18.25 -9.75
N SER A 292 -12.33 -19.24 -9.01
CA SER A 292 -12.31 -19.20 -7.55
C SER A 292 -11.49 -18.03 -6.99
N LEU A 293 -10.42 -17.62 -7.68
CA LEU A 293 -9.64 -16.43 -7.32
C LEU A 293 -10.43 -15.15 -7.62
N ILE A 294 -11.06 -15.07 -8.79
CA ILE A 294 -11.88 -13.92 -9.16
C ILE A 294 -13.06 -13.75 -8.18
N GLU A 295 -13.77 -14.83 -7.86
CA GLU A 295 -14.84 -14.82 -6.84
C GLU A 295 -14.33 -14.34 -5.48
N LYS A 296 -13.10 -14.68 -5.14
CA LYS A 296 -12.47 -14.24 -3.91
C LYS A 296 -12.10 -12.76 -3.94
N ILE A 297 -11.55 -12.29 -5.05
CA ILE A 297 -11.28 -10.86 -5.26
C ILE A 297 -12.57 -10.06 -5.10
N ARG A 298 -13.67 -10.49 -5.74
CA ARG A 298 -14.99 -9.84 -5.62
C ARG A 298 -15.47 -9.67 -4.19
N LYS A 299 -15.16 -10.61 -3.30
CA LYS A 299 -15.54 -10.53 -1.88
C LYS A 299 -14.74 -9.52 -1.08
N TYR A 300 -13.54 -9.15 -1.57
CA TYR A 300 -12.60 -8.33 -0.82
C TYR A 300 -12.49 -6.91 -1.34
N VAL A 301 -12.82 -6.68 -2.59
CA VAL A 301 -12.91 -5.33 -3.14
C VAL A 301 -14.24 -4.67 -2.75
N PRO A 302 -14.33 -3.33 -2.72
CA PRO A 302 -15.60 -2.64 -2.55
C PRO A 302 -16.63 -3.10 -3.58
N GLU A 303 -17.89 -3.20 -3.15
CA GLU A 303 -18.97 -3.73 -4.01
C GLU A 303 -19.13 -2.95 -5.33
N ASP A 304 -18.93 -1.62 -5.29
CA ASP A 304 -19.06 -0.76 -6.48
C ASP A 304 -18.09 -1.13 -7.61
N VAL A 305 -17.01 -1.85 -7.28
CA VAL A 305 -16.03 -2.34 -8.26
C VAL A 305 -16.03 -3.86 -8.37
N ALA A 306 -16.73 -4.58 -7.50
CA ALA A 306 -16.77 -6.04 -7.50
C ALA A 306 -17.33 -6.61 -8.81
N ASP A 307 -18.35 -5.97 -9.38
CA ASP A 307 -18.98 -6.39 -10.64
C ASP A 307 -18.07 -6.21 -11.86
N LYS A 308 -16.97 -5.49 -11.71
CA LYS A 308 -15.97 -5.30 -12.76
C LYS A 308 -14.98 -6.46 -12.86
N PHE A 309 -14.90 -7.31 -11.85
CA PHE A 309 -14.12 -8.54 -11.84
C PHE A 309 -15.04 -9.72 -12.19
#